data_001e3df569850d8f660b9913f57fd812
#
_entry.id   001e3df569850d8f660b9913f57fd812
#
_cell.length_a   1.000
_cell.length_b   1.000
_cell.length_c   1.000
_cell.angle_alpha   90.00
_cell.angle_beta   90.00
_cell.angle_gamma   90.00
#
_symmetry.space_group_name_H-M   'P 1'
#
loop_
_entity.id
_entity.type
_entity.pdbx_description
1 polymer ?
#
loop_
_entity_poly.entity_id
_entity_poly.type
_entity_poly.pdbx_seq_one_letter_code
_entity_poly.pdbx_strand_id
1 'polypeptide(L)'
;MSKATFDRSKEHVNIGTIGHVDHGKTTLTAAISSVLAGQGLAEKTDFGTIDSAPEEKERGITINTAHIEYQTLARHYAHVDCPGHADYVKNMVTGAAQMDGAILVVAATDGPMPQTKEHILLARQVGVPKLVVFMNKVDMVDDEELLELVEIEIRELLGFYEFDEDNTPIIQGSALGALNGDEK
;
A
#
# COMPACT_ATOMS: atom_id res chain seq x y z
N MET A 1 -17.34 -4.17 -28.71
CA MET A 1 -16.54 -4.41 -27.48
C MET A 1 -17.54 -4.61 -26.34
N SER A 2 -17.69 -5.85 -25.87
CA SER A 2 -18.58 -6.13 -24.74
C SER A 2 -17.93 -5.57 -23.48
N LYS A 3 -18.64 -4.68 -22.76
CA LYS A 3 -18.26 -4.31 -21.39
C LYS A 3 -18.21 -5.60 -20.58
N ALA A 4 -17.06 -5.91 -19.99
CA ALA A 4 -16.97 -7.00 -19.04
C ALA A 4 -18.00 -6.74 -17.93
N THR A 5 -18.89 -7.69 -17.74
CA THR A 5 -19.90 -7.63 -16.68
C THR A 5 -19.15 -7.79 -15.38
N PHE A 6 -19.23 -6.79 -14.50
CA PHE A 6 -18.67 -6.84 -13.15
C PHE A 6 -19.27 -8.03 -12.41
N ASP A 7 -18.43 -8.99 -12.03
CA ASP A 7 -18.85 -10.16 -11.28
C ASP A 7 -19.06 -9.76 -9.81
N ARG A 8 -20.33 -9.69 -9.39
CA ARG A 8 -20.72 -9.37 -8.00
C ARG A 8 -20.74 -10.59 -7.07
N SER A 9 -20.17 -11.71 -7.48
CA SER A 9 -20.12 -12.92 -6.66
C SER A 9 -19.17 -12.82 -5.48
N LYS A 10 -18.21 -11.88 -5.52
CA LYS A 10 -17.21 -11.65 -4.47
C LYS A 10 -17.51 -10.37 -3.69
N GLU A 11 -17.19 -10.39 -2.39
CA GLU A 11 -17.24 -9.19 -1.57
C GLU A 11 -16.26 -8.13 -2.12
N HIS A 12 -16.75 -6.90 -2.25
CA HIS A 12 -15.94 -5.77 -2.72
C HIS A 12 -15.34 -5.02 -1.54
N VAL A 13 -14.05 -4.71 -1.61
CA VAL A 13 -13.28 -4.02 -0.57
C VAL A 13 -12.51 -2.87 -1.20
N ASN A 14 -12.66 -1.68 -0.62
CA ASN A 14 -11.88 -0.50 -1.00
C ASN A 14 -10.67 -0.38 -0.07
N ILE A 15 -9.49 -0.33 -0.65
CA ILE A 15 -8.24 -0.19 0.10
C ILE A 15 -7.36 0.91 -0.50
N GLY A 16 -6.41 1.39 0.29
CA GLY A 16 -5.40 2.34 -0.18
C GLY A 16 -4.04 2.05 0.42
N THR A 17 -2.98 2.43 -0.28
CA THR A 17 -1.62 2.46 0.25
C THR A 17 -1.34 3.79 0.94
N ILE A 18 -0.76 3.72 2.12
CA ILE A 18 -0.37 4.87 2.94
C ILE A 18 1.07 4.70 3.43
N GLY A 19 1.73 5.77 3.81
CA GLY A 19 3.10 5.74 4.31
C GLY A 19 3.96 6.87 3.77
N HIS A 20 5.21 6.90 4.20
CA HIS A 20 6.15 7.95 3.85
C HIS A 20 6.53 7.92 2.34
N VAL A 21 6.95 9.07 1.80
CA VAL A 21 7.54 9.13 0.45
C VAL A 21 8.76 8.18 0.37
N ASP A 22 9.01 7.61 -0.79
CA ASP A 22 10.11 6.68 -1.08
C ASP A 22 10.12 5.35 -0.28
N HIS A 23 9.10 5.07 0.52
CA HIS A 23 8.95 3.78 1.19
C HIS A 23 8.44 2.67 0.27
N GLY A 24 8.06 2.98 -0.98
CA GLY A 24 7.71 2.01 -2.02
C GLY A 24 6.22 1.69 -2.14
N LYS A 25 5.33 2.63 -1.83
CA LYS A 25 3.86 2.48 -1.99
C LYS A 25 3.47 2.10 -3.41
N THR A 26 3.89 2.87 -4.39
CA THR A 26 3.59 2.63 -5.81
C THR A 26 4.24 1.34 -6.32
N THR A 27 5.46 1.03 -5.88
CA THR A 27 6.14 -0.23 -6.19
C THR A 27 5.37 -1.42 -5.66
N LEU A 28 4.87 -1.36 -4.42
CA LEU A 28 4.03 -2.41 -3.83
C LEU A 28 2.73 -2.59 -4.61
N THR A 29 2.07 -1.50 -4.97
CA THR A 29 0.82 -1.52 -5.75
C THR A 29 1.04 -2.21 -7.10
N ALA A 30 2.13 -1.88 -7.80
CA ALA A 30 2.52 -2.53 -9.05
C ALA A 30 2.86 -4.02 -8.85
N ALA A 31 3.57 -4.36 -7.78
CA ALA A 31 3.93 -5.74 -7.45
C ALA A 31 2.69 -6.60 -7.20
N ILE A 32 1.73 -6.12 -6.40
CA ILE A 32 0.46 -6.81 -6.15
C ILE A 32 -0.28 -7.08 -7.48
N SER A 33 -0.43 -6.04 -8.31
CA SER A 33 -1.08 -6.17 -9.62
C SER A 33 -0.36 -7.18 -10.52
N SER A 34 0.97 -7.14 -10.57
CA SER A 34 1.78 -8.05 -11.40
C SER A 34 1.67 -9.51 -10.95
N VAL A 35 1.79 -9.77 -9.65
CA VAL A 35 1.68 -11.12 -9.08
C VAL A 35 0.28 -11.70 -9.31
N LEU A 36 -0.77 -10.93 -9.06
CA LEU A 36 -2.15 -11.38 -9.27
C LEU A 36 -2.50 -11.53 -10.75
N ALA A 37 -1.93 -10.71 -11.63
CA ALA A 37 -2.07 -10.88 -13.07
C ALA A 37 -1.45 -12.19 -13.55
N GLY A 38 -0.31 -12.59 -12.99
CA GLY A 38 0.29 -13.90 -13.26
C GLY A 38 -0.59 -15.09 -12.86
N GLN A 39 -1.51 -14.87 -11.91
CA GLN A 39 -2.50 -15.86 -11.49
C GLN A 39 -3.86 -15.72 -12.22
N GLY A 40 -3.98 -14.78 -13.18
CA GLY A 40 -5.24 -14.51 -13.88
C GLY A 40 -6.29 -13.76 -13.04
N LEU A 41 -5.86 -13.13 -11.94
CA LEU A 41 -6.73 -12.46 -10.96
C LEU A 41 -6.70 -10.92 -11.06
N ALA A 42 -5.92 -10.37 -11.97
CA ALA A 42 -5.83 -8.94 -12.26
C ALA A 42 -5.46 -8.70 -13.71
N GLU A 43 -5.72 -7.48 -14.22
CA GLU A 43 -5.04 -6.99 -15.41
C GLU A 43 -3.65 -6.49 -15.00
N LYS A 44 -2.63 -6.87 -15.78
CA LYS A 44 -1.27 -6.44 -15.47
C LYS A 44 -1.16 -4.91 -15.62
N THR A 45 -0.85 -4.24 -14.53
CA THR A 45 -0.59 -2.80 -14.51
C THR A 45 0.90 -2.60 -14.25
N ASP A 46 1.62 -2.11 -15.25
CA ASP A 46 3.04 -1.82 -15.11
C ASP A 46 3.25 -0.55 -14.27
N PHE A 47 4.35 -0.50 -13.53
CA PHE A 47 4.76 0.65 -12.72
C PHE A 47 4.67 1.97 -13.52
N GLY A 48 5.16 1.97 -14.75
CA GLY A 48 5.10 3.13 -15.63
C GLY A 48 3.70 3.52 -16.12
N THR A 49 2.67 2.72 -15.84
CA THR A 49 1.27 3.05 -16.10
C THR A 49 0.62 3.69 -14.87
N ILE A 50 1.07 3.31 -13.68
CA ILE A 50 0.67 3.93 -12.41
C ILE A 50 1.27 5.32 -12.34
N ASP A 51 2.59 5.45 -12.57
CA ASP A 51 3.32 6.70 -12.69
C ASP A 51 3.33 7.14 -14.17
N SER A 52 2.23 7.70 -14.65
CA SER A 52 2.04 7.95 -16.09
C SER A 52 2.56 9.30 -16.58
N ALA A 53 2.71 10.29 -15.71
CA ALA A 53 3.20 11.61 -16.11
C ALA A 53 4.71 11.62 -16.37
N PRO A 54 5.22 12.33 -17.38
CA PRO A 54 6.66 12.45 -17.63
C PRO A 54 7.43 12.94 -16.42
N GLU A 55 6.87 13.86 -15.66
CA GLU A 55 7.45 14.46 -14.45
C GLU A 55 7.53 13.45 -13.29
N GLU A 56 6.61 12.47 -13.23
CA GLU A 56 6.63 11.38 -12.25
C GLU A 56 7.83 10.48 -12.49
N LYS A 57 8.09 10.14 -13.76
CA LYS A 57 9.22 9.29 -14.16
C LYS A 57 10.58 9.91 -13.91
N GLU A 58 10.69 11.24 -14.11
CA GLU A 58 11.94 11.96 -13.87
C GLU A 58 12.28 12.10 -12.39
N ARG A 59 11.27 12.25 -11.55
CA ARG A 59 11.44 12.52 -10.11
C ARG A 59 11.31 11.29 -9.23
N GLY A 60 10.79 10.17 -9.76
CA GLY A 60 10.50 8.95 -9.01
C GLY A 60 9.41 9.13 -7.94
N ILE A 61 8.51 10.12 -8.13
CA ILE A 61 7.40 10.41 -7.22
C ILE A 61 6.08 10.34 -7.97
N THR A 62 5.05 9.79 -7.35
CA THR A 62 3.70 9.74 -7.91
C THR A 62 3.03 11.11 -7.75
N ILE A 63 2.49 11.67 -8.84
CA ILE A 63 1.81 12.97 -8.85
C ILE A 63 0.29 12.80 -8.93
N ASN A 64 -0.19 11.79 -9.64
CA ASN A 64 -1.61 11.54 -9.81
C ASN A 64 -2.08 10.33 -8.98
N THR A 65 -3.29 10.43 -8.41
CA THR A 65 -3.92 9.29 -7.74
C THR A 65 -4.21 8.18 -8.76
N ALA A 66 -3.68 7.00 -8.52
CA ALA A 66 -3.95 5.82 -9.33
C ALA A 66 -5.04 4.97 -8.72
N HIS A 67 -5.92 4.43 -9.57
CA HIS A 67 -6.96 3.49 -9.19
C HIS A 67 -6.73 2.18 -9.92
N ILE A 68 -6.56 1.11 -9.17
CA ILE A 68 -6.30 -0.23 -9.69
C ILE A 68 -7.32 -1.20 -9.14
N GLU A 69 -7.77 -2.12 -9.96
CA GLU A 69 -8.67 -3.19 -9.56
C GLU A 69 -7.97 -4.54 -9.68
N TYR A 70 -8.13 -5.36 -8.69
CA TYR A 70 -7.67 -6.74 -8.68
C TYR A 70 -8.52 -7.60 -7.76
N GLN A 71 -8.33 -8.90 -7.82
CA GLN A 71 -9.09 -9.83 -7.00
C GLN A 71 -8.20 -10.93 -6.43
N THR A 72 -8.68 -11.51 -5.35
CA THR A 72 -8.22 -12.78 -4.81
C THR A 72 -9.28 -13.86 -5.05
N LEU A 73 -9.06 -15.06 -4.60
CA LEU A 73 -10.10 -16.10 -4.66
C LEU A 73 -11.36 -15.72 -3.89
N ALA A 74 -11.23 -14.92 -2.83
CA ALA A 74 -12.32 -14.58 -1.92
C ALA A 74 -12.94 -13.20 -2.17
N ARG A 75 -12.16 -12.21 -2.61
CA ARG A 75 -12.57 -10.79 -2.63
C ARG A 75 -12.12 -10.08 -3.88
N HIS A 76 -12.87 -9.02 -4.22
CA HIS A 76 -12.51 -8.03 -5.23
C HIS A 76 -12.07 -6.74 -4.55
N TYR A 77 -10.95 -6.16 -4.99
CA TYR A 77 -10.35 -4.97 -4.40
C TYR A 77 -10.33 -3.82 -5.40
N ALA A 78 -10.79 -2.65 -4.96
CA ALA A 78 -10.44 -1.38 -5.56
C ALA A 78 -9.33 -0.75 -4.71
N HIS A 79 -8.17 -0.55 -5.31
CA HIS A 79 -6.97 -0.06 -4.65
C HIS A 79 -6.65 1.35 -5.13
N VAL A 80 -6.52 2.27 -4.19
CA VAL A 80 -6.15 3.66 -4.43
C VAL A 80 -4.71 3.87 -3.99
N ASP A 81 -3.84 4.21 -4.93
CA ASP A 81 -2.49 4.67 -4.66
C ASP A 81 -2.48 6.19 -4.72
N CYS A 82 -2.31 6.83 -3.56
CA CYS A 82 -2.28 8.27 -3.45
C CYS A 82 -0.84 8.78 -3.64
N PRO A 83 -0.65 9.85 -4.44
CA PRO A 83 0.66 10.49 -4.59
C PRO A 83 1.10 11.09 -3.25
N GLY A 84 1.91 12.11 -3.27
CA GLY A 84 2.47 12.72 -2.06
C GLY A 84 1.47 13.09 -0.96
N HIS A 85 2.01 13.48 0.16
CA HIS A 85 1.30 13.77 1.41
C HIS A 85 0.09 14.71 1.27
N ALA A 86 0.22 15.81 0.51
CA ALA A 86 -0.84 16.81 0.38
C ALA A 86 -2.10 16.26 -0.34
N ASP A 87 -1.91 15.45 -1.38
CA ASP A 87 -3.02 14.84 -2.12
C ASP A 87 -3.65 13.69 -1.34
N TYR A 88 -2.84 12.94 -0.60
CA TYR A 88 -3.32 11.93 0.34
C TYR A 88 -4.26 12.56 1.39
N VAL A 89 -3.82 13.63 2.05
CA VAL A 89 -4.64 14.38 3.03
C VAL A 89 -5.94 14.85 2.39
N LYS A 90 -5.87 15.45 1.20
CA LYS A 90 -7.05 15.94 0.48
C LYS A 90 -8.03 14.82 0.16
N ASN A 91 -7.56 13.70 -0.41
CA ASN A 91 -8.41 12.56 -0.77
C ASN A 91 -9.08 11.92 0.44
N MET A 92 -8.36 11.79 1.54
CA MET A 92 -8.90 11.23 2.78
C MET A 92 -9.94 12.15 3.44
N VAL A 93 -9.67 13.45 3.50
CA VAL A 93 -10.57 14.43 4.14
C VAL A 93 -11.84 14.67 3.31
N THR A 94 -11.75 14.65 1.99
CA THR A 94 -12.91 14.85 1.12
C THR A 94 -13.83 13.63 1.03
N GLY A 95 -13.44 12.49 1.64
CA GLY A 95 -14.20 11.25 1.56
C GLY A 95 -14.24 10.64 0.15
N ALA A 96 -13.36 11.12 -0.74
CA ALA A 96 -13.26 10.59 -2.09
C ALA A 96 -12.85 9.10 -2.11
N ALA A 97 -12.32 8.61 -0.99
CA ALA A 97 -12.03 7.21 -0.78
C ALA A 97 -12.56 6.80 0.61
N GLN A 98 -13.79 6.30 0.67
CA GLN A 98 -14.20 5.48 1.81
C GLN A 98 -13.42 4.17 1.73
N MET A 99 -12.38 4.05 2.56
CA MET A 99 -11.55 2.86 2.62
C MET A 99 -12.06 1.91 3.70
N ASP A 100 -12.24 0.65 3.32
CA ASP A 100 -12.54 -0.45 4.25
C ASP A 100 -11.27 -0.92 4.99
N GLY A 101 -10.11 -0.58 4.45
CA GLY A 101 -8.81 -0.84 5.05
C GLY A 101 -7.69 -0.08 4.34
N ALA A 102 -6.52 -0.04 4.96
CA ALA A 102 -5.35 0.54 4.32
C ALA A 102 -4.10 -0.34 4.53
N ILE A 103 -3.20 -0.28 3.56
CA ILE A 103 -1.88 -0.91 3.64
C ILE A 103 -0.87 0.18 4.00
N LEU A 104 -0.35 0.10 5.22
CA LEU A 104 0.73 0.96 5.68
C LEU A 104 2.07 0.41 5.19
N VAL A 105 2.77 1.17 4.35
CA VAL A 105 4.08 0.79 3.82
C VAL A 105 5.18 1.51 4.60
N VAL A 106 6.06 0.73 5.21
CA VAL A 106 7.22 1.24 5.96
C VAL A 106 8.47 0.57 5.42
N ALA A 107 9.48 1.36 5.03
CA ALA A 107 10.77 0.79 4.64
C ALA A 107 11.54 0.31 5.87
N ALA A 108 12.00 -0.93 5.85
CA ALA A 108 12.79 -1.51 6.95
C ALA A 108 14.11 -0.77 7.19
N THR A 109 14.65 -0.13 6.14
CA THR A 109 15.88 0.67 6.21
C THR A 109 15.74 1.96 7.03
N ASP A 110 14.53 2.52 7.10
CA ASP A 110 14.29 3.86 7.66
C ASP A 110 13.38 3.81 8.91
N GLY A 111 12.57 2.75 9.03
CA GLY A 111 11.54 2.66 10.06
C GLY A 111 10.41 3.67 9.86
N PRO A 112 9.56 3.89 10.89
CA PRO A 112 8.48 4.86 10.82
C PRO A 112 8.99 6.31 10.74
N MET A 113 8.63 7.00 9.67
CA MET A 113 9.03 8.38 9.37
C MET A 113 7.88 9.37 9.69
N PRO A 114 8.12 10.70 9.67
CA PRO A 114 7.09 11.67 10.03
C PRO A 114 5.76 11.52 9.28
N GLN A 115 5.79 11.32 7.96
CA GLN A 115 4.57 11.12 7.16
C GLN A 115 3.87 9.79 7.51
N THR A 116 4.60 8.76 7.95
CA THR A 116 4.01 7.52 8.46
C THR A 116 3.06 7.81 9.61
N LYS A 117 3.52 8.61 10.58
CA LYS A 117 2.73 9.03 11.76
C LYS A 117 1.51 9.84 11.36
N GLU A 118 1.68 10.81 10.47
CA GLU A 118 0.61 11.66 9.98
C GLU A 118 -0.46 10.85 9.23
N HIS A 119 -0.05 9.90 8.41
CA HIS A 119 -0.97 9.04 7.66
C HIS A 119 -1.76 8.09 8.57
N ILE A 120 -1.14 7.52 9.62
CA ILE A 120 -1.84 6.69 10.59
C ILE A 120 -2.86 7.53 11.36
N LEU A 121 -2.47 8.72 11.84
CA LEU A 121 -3.38 9.64 12.51
C LEU A 121 -4.57 9.99 11.63
N LEU A 122 -4.33 10.33 10.37
CA LEU A 122 -5.39 10.69 9.43
C LEU A 122 -6.31 9.50 9.14
N ALA A 123 -5.75 8.31 8.93
CA ALA A 123 -6.54 7.09 8.76
C ALA A 123 -7.48 6.84 9.95
N ARG A 124 -6.98 7.08 11.18
CA ARG A 124 -7.79 7.00 12.39
C ARG A 124 -8.91 8.04 12.41
N GLN A 125 -8.60 9.29 12.08
CA GLN A 125 -9.57 10.40 12.08
C GLN A 125 -10.69 10.23 11.06
N VAL A 126 -10.40 9.69 9.88
CA VAL A 126 -11.42 9.44 8.84
C VAL A 126 -12.13 8.09 9.01
N GLY A 127 -11.77 7.33 10.04
CA GLY A 127 -12.47 6.11 10.41
C GLY A 127 -12.11 4.87 9.59
N VAL A 128 -10.88 4.75 9.07
CA VAL A 128 -10.40 3.51 8.45
C VAL A 128 -10.41 2.40 9.51
N PRO A 129 -11.19 1.33 9.32
CA PRO A 129 -11.41 0.36 10.40
C PRO A 129 -10.27 -0.63 10.59
N LYS A 130 -9.47 -0.89 9.55
CA LYS A 130 -8.42 -1.90 9.56
C LYS A 130 -7.17 -1.43 8.85
N LEU A 131 -6.02 -1.76 9.45
CA LEU A 131 -4.71 -1.60 8.82
C LEU A 131 -4.05 -2.97 8.62
N VAL A 132 -3.25 -3.06 7.58
CA VAL A 132 -2.24 -4.10 7.35
C VAL A 132 -0.92 -3.38 7.12
N VAL A 133 0.15 -3.84 7.71
CA VAL A 133 1.47 -3.25 7.51
C VAL A 133 2.28 -4.09 6.55
N PHE A 134 2.91 -3.44 5.58
CA PHE A 134 3.93 -4.04 4.73
C PHE A 134 5.28 -3.41 5.05
N MET A 135 6.15 -4.15 5.71
CA MET A 135 7.54 -3.76 5.98
C MET A 135 8.37 -4.09 4.74
N ASN A 136 8.63 -3.06 3.94
CA ASN A 136 9.25 -3.14 2.63
C ASN A 136 10.78 -3.03 2.71
N LYS A 137 11.48 -3.40 1.64
CA LYS A 137 12.93 -3.31 1.49
C LYS A 137 13.71 -4.17 2.50
N VAL A 138 13.14 -5.28 2.95
CA VAL A 138 13.83 -6.18 3.89
C VAL A 138 15.06 -6.83 3.25
N ASP A 139 15.10 -6.92 1.93
CA ASP A 139 16.25 -7.35 1.13
C ASP A 139 17.49 -6.45 1.28
N MET A 140 17.33 -5.24 1.78
CA MET A 140 18.39 -4.28 2.04
C MET A 140 18.88 -4.28 3.49
N VAL A 141 18.33 -5.12 4.35
CA VAL A 141 18.65 -5.22 5.78
C VAL A 141 19.12 -6.63 6.10
N ASP A 142 20.40 -6.78 6.41
CA ASP A 142 21.01 -8.08 6.73
C ASP A 142 20.89 -8.44 8.22
N ASP A 143 20.40 -7.52 9.05
CA ASP A 143 20.33 -7.65 10.51
C ASP A 143 18.89 -7.93 10.95
N GLU A 144 18.63 -9.16 11.42
CA GLU A 144 17.33 -9.58 11.93
C GLU A 144 16.89 -8.78 13.18
N GLU A 145 17.84 -8.40 14.04
CA GLU A 145 17.54 -7.60 15.25
C GLU A 145 17.02 -6.21 14.86
N LEU A 146 17.52 -5.64 13.76
CA LEU A 146 17.04 -4.38 13.24
C LEU A 146 15.61 -4.50 12.68
N LEU A 147 15.28 -5.59 12.00
CA LEU A 147 13.93 -5.84 11.52
C LEU A 147 12.94 -5.98 12.68
N GLU A 148 13.31 -6.70 13.73
CA GLU A 148 12.50 -6.82 14.94
C GLU A 148 12.28 -5.46 15.63
N LEU A 149 13.33 -4.62 15.70
CA LEU A 149 13.23 -3.29 16.27
C LEU A 149 12.24 -2.40 15.50
N VAL A 150 12.33 -2.41 14.18
CA VAL A 150 11.39 -1.67 13.30
C VAL A 150 9.97 -2.17 13.49
N GLU A 151 9.76 -3.48 13.62
CA GLU A 151 8.44 -4.04 13.90
C GLU A 151 7.87 -3.55 15.23
N ILE A 152 8.69 -3.53 16.29
CA ILE A 152 8.29 -3.02 17.61
C ILE A 152 7.89 -1.56 17.51
N GLU A 153 8.69 -0.72 16.84
CA GLU A 153 8.37 0.70 16.65
C GLU A 153 7.04 0.91 15.90
N ILE A 154 6.78 0.08 14.89
CA ILE A 154 5.50 0.13 14.15
C ILE A 154 4.34 -0.23 15.07
N ARG A 155 4.46 -1.29 15.88
CA ARG A 155 3.41 -1.72 16.80
C ARG A 155 3.12 -0.66 17.87
N GLU A 156 4.14 -0.10 18.49
CA GLU A 156 3.99 1.01 19.44
C GLU A 156 3.28 2.21 18.81
N LEU A 157 3.60 2.53 17.55
CA LEU A 157 2.97 3.62 16.83
C LEU A 157 1.49 3.32 16.52
N LEU A 158 1.15 2.09 16.15
CA LEU A 158 -0.24 1.67 15.95
C LEU A 158 -1.05 1.78 17.24
N GLY A 159 -0.51 1.29 18.35
CA GLY A 159 -1.14 1.40 19.67
C GLY A 159 -1.33 2.84 20.11
N PHE A 160 -0.34 3.72 19.86
CA PHE A 160 -0.44 5.14 20.16
C PHE A 160 -1.61 5.82 19.44
N TYR A 161 -1.92 5.41 18.21
CA TYR A 161 -3.05 5.92 17.43
C TYR A 161 -4.32 5.05 17.55
N GLU A 162 -4.40 4.20 18.58
CA GLU A 162 -5.57 3.37 18.91
C GLU A 162 -5.97 2.37 17.81
N PHE A 163 -5.02 1.87 17.05
CA PHE A 163 -5.19 0.66 16.23
C PHE A 163 -4.80 -0.57 17.05
N ASP A 164 -5.29 -1.73 16.62
CA ASP A 164 -4.97 -3.01 17.27
C ASP A 164 -3.52 -3.42 16.99
N GLU A 165 -2.60 -3.04 17.88
CA GLU A 165 -1.17 -3.27 17.74
C GLU A 165 -0.80 -4.75 17.75
N ASP A 166 -1.52 -5.56 18.51
CA ASP A 166 -1.23 -6.99 18.69
C ASP A 166 -1.69 -7.82 17.50
N ASN A 167 -2.87 -7.53 16.95
CA ASN A 167 -3.49 -8.33 15.89
C ASN A 167 -3.35 -7.72 14.49
N THR A 168 -2.77 -6.53 14.36
CA THR A 168 -2.48 -5.96 13.03
C THR A 168 -1.40 -6.78 12.34
N PRO A 169 -1.68 -7.37 11.16
CA PRO A 169 -0.68 -8.13 10.43
C PRO A 169 0.47 -7.23 9.98
N ILE A 170 1.70 -7.65 10.23
CA ILE A 170 2.91 -7.04 9.69
C ILE A 170 3.56 -8.07 8.77
N ILE A 171 3.61 -7.75 7.49
CA ILE A 171 4.18 -8.61 6.45
C ILE A 171 5.51 -8.02 6.04
N GLN A 172 6.56 -8.82 6.10
CA GLN A 172 7.91 -8.45 5.68
C GLN A 172 8.15 -8.89 4.23
N GLY A 173 8.79 -8.05 3.42
CA GLY A 173 9.07 -8.41 2.04
C GLY A 173 9.79 -7.32 1.25
N SER A 174 10.02 -7.62 -0.03
CA SER A 174 10.57 -6.69 -1.01
C SER A 174 9.58 -6.52 -2.16
N ALA A 175 8.96 -5.35 -2.24
CA ALA A 175 8.05 -5.04 -3.34
C ALA A 175 8.79 -5.02 -4.69
N LEU A 176 10.04 -4.56 -4.72
CA LEU A 176 10.86 -4.56 -5.93
C LEU A 176 11.25 -5.98 -6.34
N GLY A 177 11.64 -6.83 -5.39
CA GLY A 177 11.91 -8.24 -5.63
C GLY A 177 10.69 -8.96 -6.21
N ALA A 178 9.52 -8.79 -5.61
CA ALA A 178 8.27 -9.36 -6.11
C ALA A 178 7.92 -8.89 -7.53
N LEU A 179 8.15 -7.60 -7.83
CA LEU A 179 7.93 -7.04 -9.17
C LEU A 179 8.87 -7.64 -10.21
N ASN A 180 10.10 -7.98 -9.82
CA ASN A 180 11.11 -8.64 -10.66
C ASN A 180 10.92 -10.16 -10.76
N GLY A 181 10.01 -10.73 -10.00
CA GLY A 181 9.70 -12.16 -10.00
C GLY A 181 10.55 -12.99 -9.02
N ASP A 182 11.13 -12.37 -8.02
CA ASP A 182 11.81 -13.07 -6.93
C ASP A 182 10.76 -13.74 -6.03
N GLU A 183 10.93 -15.02 -5.76
CA GLU A 183 10.01 -15.84 -4.93
C GLU A 183 10.42 -15.90 -3.44
N LYS A 184 11.19 -14.93 -2.95
CA LYS A 184 11.68 -14.91 -1.56
C LYS A 184 10.92 -13.93 -0.70
#